data_3992c32c43064f94b7b2da6701e27323
#
_entry.id   3992c32c43064f94b7b2da6701e27323
#
_cell.length_a   1.000
_cell.length_b   1.000
_cell.length_c   1.000
_cell.angle_alpha   90.00
_cell.angle_beta   90.00
_cell.angle_gamma   90.00
#
_symmetry.space_group_name_H-M   'P 1'
#
loop_
_entity.id
_entity.type
_entity.pdbx_description
1 polymer ?
#
loop_
_entity_poly.entity_id
_entity_poly.type
_entity_poly.pdbx_seq_one_letter_code
_entity_poly.pdbx_strand_id
1 'polypeptide(L)'
;MQSRQGTDYLTEHAVGLLDPAAQDKYLYPTDYGNEKEAGEGVARAIKDGLVKREDLFIVSKLWNSFHDGDKVEPICKKQLGDWGIEYFDLFIVHFPVALKYVDPEVRYPPGWAYDGKDDVQLSNASIQETWTAMENLVHKGYAKSIGISNFQGSLILDLLRYAKIRPATLQIEHHPYLVQPTLLKLAESEGIAVTAYSSFGPQSFIELDWQKAKDTPMLFEHPAVTAIAKKYNKTPAQVLLRWATQRGLAVIPKSNNQERLKQNLEVTEFHMDQAEIDSISALDRGLRFNNPTDVRIPSPHQRSSSLTQSTVPWNFAHLCLNM
;
A
#
# COMPACT_ATOMS: atom_id res chain seq x y z
N MET A 1 -3.84 -21.98 21.01
CA MET A 1 -4.58 -20.85 21.63
C MET A 1 -3.61 -19.68 21.92
N GLN A 2 -2.83 -19.25 20.95
CA GLN A 2 -1.83 -18.15 21.11
C GLN A 2 -1.70 -17.26 19.86
N SER A 3 -2.63 -17.33 18.89
CA SER A 3 -2.54 -16.58 17.60
C SER A 3 -3.52 -15.39 17.46
N ARG A 4 -4.32 -15.07 18.49
CA ARG A 4 -5.29 -13.95 18.40
C ARG A 4 -4.81 -12.60 18.93
N GLN A 5 -3.69 -12.54 19.65
CA GLN A 5 -3.21 -11.27 20.24
C GLN A 5 -2.44 -10.37 19.26
N GLY A 6 -1.96 -10.86 18.13
CA GLY A 6 -1.21 -10.06 17.17
C GLY A 6 -2.08 -9.24 16.21
N THR A 7 -3.29 -9.71 15.91
CA THR A 7 -4.19 -9.04 14.96
C THR A 7 -4.96 -7.87 15.58
N ASP A 8 -5.28 -7.94 16.86
CA ASP A 8 -6.01 -6.87 17.55
C ASP A 8 -5.12 -5.62 17.75
N TYR A 9 -3.81 -5.80 17.93
CA TYR A 9 -2.87 -4.69 18.11
C TYR A 9 -2.68 -3.84 16.86
N LEU A 10 -2.74 -4.44 15.66
CA LEU A 10 -2.58 -3.74 14.38
C LEU A 10 -3.82 -2.93 13.97
N THR A 11 -4.99 -3.28 14.49
CA THR A 11 -6.25 -2.60 14.18
C THR A 11 -6.48 -1.33 15.00
N GLU A 12 -5.89 -1.22 16.19
CA GLU A 12 -6.13 -0.09 17.09
C GLU A 12 -5.22 1.12 16.85
N HIS A 13 -4.05 0.97 16.23
CA HIS A 13 -3.01 2.01 16.19
C HIS A 13 -2.59 2.49 14.79
N ALA A 14 -3.23 2.03 13.70
CA ALA A 14 -2.90 2.42 12.32
C ALA A 14 -3.54 3.76 11.90
N VAL A 15 -3.63 4.74 12.79
CA VAL A 15 -4.14 6.08 12.44
C VAL A 15 -2.96 7.04 12.34
N GLY A 16 -2.58 7.37 11.09
CA GLY A 16 -1.61 8.42 10.86
C GLY A 16 -2.10 9.76 11.40
N LEU A 17 -1.45 10.28 12.43
CA LEU A 17 -1.62 11.66 12.88
C LEU A 17 -1.04 12.57 11.79
N LEU A 18 -1.89 13.27 11.06
CA LEU A 18 -1.49 14.25 10.04
C LEU A 18 -1.81 15.66 10.53
N ASP A 19 -0.85 16.57 10.37
CA ASP A 19 -1.01 18.00 10.65
C ASP A 19 -2.02 18.65 9.69
N PRO A 20 -3.02 19.42 10.17
CA PRO A 20 -3.98 20.12 9.33
C PRO A 20 -3.39 21.20 8.42
N ALA A 21 -2.14 21.63 8.66
CA ALA A 21 -1.53 22.75 7.93
C ALA A 21 -0.89 22.35 6.57
N ALA A 22 -0.81 21.05 6.24
CA ALA A 22 -0.18 20.56 5.01
C ALA A 22 -1.20 20.37 3.86
N GLN A 23 -2.09 21.33 3.62
CA GLN A 23 -3.28 21.13 2.78
C GLN A 23 -3.07 21.16 1.26
N ASP A 24 -1.92 21.58 0.71
CA ASP A 24 -1.85 21.97 -0.71
C ASP A 24 -1.02 21.10 -1.66
N LYS A 25 -0.57 19.89 -1.25
CA LYS A 25 0.29 19.06 -2.13
C LYS A 25 -0.10 17.59 -2.16
N TYR A 26 -1.22 17.25 -2.78
CA TYR A 26 -1.63 15.87 -2.98
C TYR A 26 -1.97 15.59 -4.44
N LEU A 27 -1.05 15.00 -5.18
CA LEU A 27 -1.37 14.58 -6.54
C LEU A 27 -0.94 13.17 -6.94
N TYR A 28 -0.21 12.40 -6.10
CA TYR A 28 0.08 11.00 -6.46
C TYR A 28 0.20 10.13 -5.21
N PRO A 29 -0.41 8.92 -5.18
CA PRO A 29 -0.38 8.03 -4.00
C PRO A 29 1.00 7.48 -3.64
N THR A 30 2.02 7.81 -4.39
CA THR A 30 3.38 7.29 -4.26
C THR A 30 4.38 8.34 -3.78
N ASP A 31 4.00 9.61 -3.86
CA ASP A 31 4.85 10.75 -3.56
C ASP A 31 4.22 11.57 -2.45
N TYR A 32 4.21 11.03 -1.23
CA TYR A 32 3.60 11.75 -0.11
C TYR A 32 4.35 13.06 0.20
N GLY A 33 5.67 13.10 0.02
CA GLY A 33 6.51 14.30 0.14
C GLY A 33 6.40 15.05 1.47
N ASN A 34 5.79 14.42 2.49
CA ASN A 34 5.45 15.01 3.79
C ASN A 34 6.07 14.27 4.97
N GLU A 35 7.16 13.55 4.76
CA GLU A 35 7.83 12.77 5.82
C GLU A 35 8.35 13.67 6.94
N LYS A 36 8.87 14.86 6.60
CA LYS A 36 9.36 15.83 7.60
C LYS A 36 8.23 16.40 8.45
N GLU A 37 7.14 16.82 7.81
CA GLU A 37 5.97 17.36 8.51
C GLU A 37 5.33 16.31 9.42
N ALA A 38 5.26 15.05 8.95
CA ALA A 38 4.78 13.94 9.77
C ALA A 38 5.72 13.69 10.97
N GLY A 39 7.03 13.71 10.74
CA GLY A 39 8.05 13.60 11.80
C GLY A 39 7.96 14.72 12.82
N GLU A 40 7.78 15.96 12.39
CA GLU A 40 7.58 17.11 13.27
C GLU A 40 6.29 16.96 14.11
N GLY A 41 5.21 16.43 13.51
CA GLY A 41 3.97 16.12 14.23
C GLY A 41 4.19 15.07 15.32
N VAL A 42 4.90 13.99 15.02
CA VAL A 42 5.29 12.94 15.99
C VAL A 42 6.17 13.51 17.10
N ALA A 43 7.21 14.26 16.75
CA ALA A 43 8.13 14.87 17.74
C ALA A 43 7.38 15.82 18.67
N ARG A 44 6.45 16.62 18.15
CA ARG A 44 5.60 17.52 18.94
C ARG A 44 4.71 16.74 19.91
N ALA A 45 4.02 15.69 19.44
CA ALA A 45 3.15 14.86 20.27
C ALA A 45 3.91 14.19 21.43
N ILE A 46 5.14 13.71 21.16
CA ILE A 46 6.02 13.13 22.18
C ILE A 46 6.48 14.22 23.18
N LYS A 47 6.91 15.37 22.69
CA LYS A 47 7.36 16.50 23.52
C LYS A 47 6.24 17.00 24.46
N ASP A 48 5.02 17.04 23.96
CA ASP A 48 3.84 17.48 24.72
C ASP A 48 3.32 16.40 25.70
N GLY A 49 3.96 15.22 25.72
CA GLY A 49 3.61 14.11 26.61
C GLY A 49 2.29 13.41 26.25
N LEU A 50 1.81 13.59 25.02
CA LEU A 50 0.58 12.94 24.55
C LEU A 50 0.78 11.45 24.27
N VAL A 51 1.95 11.08 23.77
CA VAL A 51 2.35 9.70 23.44
C VAL A 51 3.85 9.52 23.67
N LYS A 52 4.30 8.27 23.80
CA LYS A 52 5.73 7.91 23.72
C LYS A 52 6.01 7.29 22.36
N ARG A 53 7.29 7.21 21.97
CA ARG A 53 7.69 6.57 20.69
C ARG A 53 7.23 5.11 20.61
N GLU A 54 7.31 4.39 21.71
CA GLU A 54 6.90 3.00 21.83
C GLU A 54 5.38 2.77 21.69
N ASP A 55 4.56 3.80 21.90
CA ASP A 55 3.10 3.76 21.75
C ASP A 55 2.68 3.98 20.29
N LEU A 56 3.63 4.35 19.41
CA LEU A 56 3.37 4.64 18.01
C LEU A 56 3.85 3.51 17.12
N PHE A 57 3.02 3.14 16.11
CA PHE A 57 3.37 2.20 15.07
C PHE A 57 3.58 2.97 13.75
N ILE A 58 4.84 3.30 13.45
CA ILE A 58 5.20 4.12 12.29
C ILE A 58 5.60 3.23 11.12
N VAL A 59 4.94 3.44 9.99
CA VAL A 59 5.14 2.69 8.76
C VAL A 59 5.66 3.62 7.66
N SER A 60 6.72 3.21 6.96
CA SER A 60 7.13 3.83 5.70
C SER A 60 7.39 2.78 4.63
N LYS A 61 7.70 3.24 3.40
CA LYS A 61 7.78 2.37 2.23
C LYS A 61 9.04 2.61 1.42
N LEU A 62 9.60 1.50 0.91
CA LEU A 62 10.63 1.51 -0.10
C LEU A 62 10.00 1.79 -1.46
N TRP A 63 10.30 2.96 -2.03
CA TRP A 63 9.82 3.31 -3.36
C TRP A 63 10.55 2.53 -4.46
N ASN A 64 9.90 2.39 -5.60
CA ASN A 64 10.31 1.53 -6.70
C ASN A 64 11.70 1.84 -7.29
N SER A 65 12.14 3.10 -7.28
CA SER A 65 13.47 3.50 -7.77
C SER A 65 14.61 3.22 -6.80
N PHE A 66 14.34 2.56 -5.67
CA PHE A 66 15.34 2.21 -4.64
C PHE A 66 15.44 0.71 -4.40
N HIS A 67 15.01 -0.11 -5.36
CA HIS A 67 15.01 -1.58 -5.24
C HIS A 67 16.39 -2.21 -5.40
N ASP A 68 17.36 -1.54 -6.05
CA ASP A 68 18.73 -2.01 -6.11
C ASP A 68 19.27 -2.19 -4.68
N GLY A 69 19.88 -3.34 -4.38
CA GLY A 69 20.19 -3.75 -3.00
C GLY A 69 21.07 -2.75 -2.23
N ASP A 70 21.97 -2.04 -2.93
CA ASP A 70 22.82 -1.00 -2.36
C ASP A 70 22.10 0.33 -2.11
N LYS A 71 20.87 0.51 -2.58
CA LYS A 71 20.04 1.72 -2.41
C LYS A 71 19.04 1.61 -1.26
N VAL A 72 18.68 0.40 -0.85
CA VAL A 72 17.65 0.16 0.18
C VAL A 72 18.02 0.79 1.53
N GLU A 73 19.21 0.52 2.04
CA GLU A 73 19.64 1.09 3.33
C GLU A 73 19.82 2.60 3.30
N PRO A 74 20.52 3.20 2.31
CA PRO A 74 20.66 4.65 2.23
C PRO A 74 19.31 5.38 2.24
N ILE A 75 18.33 4.92 1.47
CA ILE A 75 17.02 5.59 1.44
C ILE A 75 16.23 5.40 2.73
N CYS A 76 16.29 4.22 3.37
CA CYS A 76 15.69 4.00 4.67
C CYS A 76 16.25 4.96 5.72
N LYS A 77 17.58 5.15 5.75
CA LYS A 77 18.24 6.09 6.67
C LYS A 77 17.87 7.54 6.38
N LYS A 78 17.74 7.92 5.10
CA LYS A 78 17.23 9.24 4.74
C LYS A 78 15.84 9.47 5.28
N GLN A 79 14.93 8.53 5.06
CA GLN A 79 13.54 8.60 5.57
C GLN A 79 13.51 8.66 7.10
N LEU A 80 14.30 7.84 7.81
CA LEU A 80 14.43 7.93 9.27
C LEU A 80 14.88 9.32 9.73
N GLY A 81 15.83 9.92 9.00
CA GLY A 81 16.28 11.29 9.25
C GLY A 81 15.18 12.34 8.99
N ASP A 82 14.40 12.19 7.93
CA ASP A 82 13.29 13.09 7.62
C ASP A 82 12.18 12.99 8.68
N TRP A 83 11.89 11.78 9.19
CA TRP A 83 10.95 11.55 10.29
C TRP A 83 11.50 11.96 11.67
N GLY A 84 12.81 12.11 11.82
CA GLY A 84 13.47 12.37 13.11
C GLY A 84 13.34 11.20 14.09
N ILE A 85 13.35 9.96 13.62
CA ILE A 85 13.23 8.73 14.41
C ILE A 85 14.38 7.76 14.13
N GLU A 86 14.60 6.81 15.03
CA GLU A 86 15.70 5.85 14.92
C GLU A 86 15.30 4.56 14.18
N TYR A 87 14.02 4.20 14.17
CA TYR A 87 13.50 2.99 13.53
C TYR A 87 12.08 3.16 13.04
N PHE A 88 11.71 2.43 11.99
CA PHE A 88 10.33 2.16 11.62
C PHE A 88 9.84 0.90 12.33
N ASP A 89 8.57 0.88 12.74
CA ASP A 89 7.96 -0.35 13.25
C ASP A 89 7.72 -1.34 12.13
N LEU A 90 7.41 -0.82 10.92
CA LEU A 90 7.25 -1.59 9.71
C LEU A 90 7.76 -0.81 8.49
N PHE A 91 8.62 -1.46 7.71
CA PHE A 91 9.08 -0.92 6.42
C PHE A 91 8.68 -1.86 5.29
N ILE A 92 7.98 -1.37 4.26
CA ILE A 92 7.39 -2.24 3.23
C ILE A 92 7.85 -1.90 1.82
N VAL A 93 8.05 -2.90 0.97
CA VAL A 93 8.26 -2.71 -0.47
C VAL A 93 6.95 -2.20 -1.08
N HIS A 94 6.96 -1.02 -1.72
CA HIS A 94 5.74 -0.32 -2.14
C HIS A 94 5.03 -1.02 -3.31
N PHE A 95 5.78 -1.43 -4.35
CA PHE A 95 5.29 -2.25 -5.46
C PHE A 95 6.34 -3.27 -5.86
N PRO A 96 5.97 -4.41 -6.45
CA PRO A 96 6.92 -5.40 -6.98
C PRO A 96 7.48 -4.99 -8.36
N VAL A 97 7.81 -3.72 -8.54
CA VAL A 97 8.31 -3.16 -9.80
C VAL A 97 9.56 -2.34 -9.51
N ALA A 98 10.71 -2.83 -9.94
CA ALA A 98 11.97 -2.10 -9.80
C ALA A 98 12.12 -1.07 -10.91
N LEU A 99 12.28 0.20 -10.54
CA LEU A 99 12.54 1.31 -11.44
C LEU A 99 14.00 1.74 -11.36
N LYS A 100 14.50 2.35 -12.44
CA LYS A 100 15.83 2.92 -12.48
C LYS A 100 16.02 3.93 -11.35
N TYR A 101 17.17 3.81 -10.67
CA TYR A 101 17.53 4.67 -9.55
C TYR A 101 17.48 6.16 -9.92
N VAL A 102 16.87 6.95 -9.06
CA VAL A 102 16.89 8.41 -9.09
C VAL A 102 17.52 8.88 -7.78
N ASP A 103 18.60 9.67 -7.88
CA ASP A 103 19.28 10.20 -6.71
C ASP A 103 18.34 11.13 -5.93
N PRO A 104 18.12 10.91 -4.63
CA PRO A 104 17.28 11.78 -3.79
C PRO A 104 17.75 13.24 -3.73
N GLU A 105 19.06 13.52 -3.94
CA GLU A 105 19.59 14.87 -4.02
C GLU A 105 19.19 15.59 -5.33
N VAL A 106 18.89 14.81 -6.39
CA VAL A 106 18.41 15.34 -7.67
C VAL A 106 16.90 15.53 -7.65
N ARG A 107 16.16 14.52 -7.14
CA ARG A 107 14.71 14.57 -7.03
C ARG A 107 14.18 13.63 -5.95
N TYR A 108 13.44 14.18 -5.01
CA TYR A 108 12.74 13.42 -3.98
C TYR A 108 11.39 14.08 -3.65
N PRO A 109 10.27 13.34 -3.65
CA PRO A 109 10.14 11.95 -4.08
C PRO A 109 10.34 11.76 -5.59
N PRO A 110 10.86 10.59 -6.03
CA PRO A 110 11.27 10.40 -7.44
C PRO A 110 10.12 10.16 -8.42
N GLY A 111 8.95 9.67 -7.97
CA GLY A 111 7.82 9.33 -8.83
C GLY A 111 8.04 8.11 -9.72
N TRP A 112 7.12 7.87 -10.66
CA TRP A 112 7.18 6.75 -11.59
C TRP A 112 8.14 6.99 -12.76
N ALA A 113 8.20 8.23 -13.25
CA ALA A 113 9.00 8.57 -14.41
C ALA A 113 10.44 8.93 -14.01
N TYR A 114 11.42 8.31 -14.69
CA TYR A 114 12.83 8.55 -14.46
C TYR A 114 13.22 10.03 -14.67
N ASP A 115 12.71 10.65 -15.73
CA ASP A 115 12.94 12.07 -16.06
C ASP A 115 11.99 13.03 -15.31
N GLY A 116 11.10 12.50 -14.48
CA GLY A 116 10.08 13.28 -13.77
C GLY A 116 8.89 13.69 -14.62
N LYS A 117 8.78 13.20 -15.86
CA LYS A 117 7.70 13.51 -16.82
C LYS A 117 7.01 12.23 -17.30
N ASP A 118 7.56 11.58 -18.33
CA ASP A 118 6.92 10.45 -19.00
C ASP A 118 7.82 9.22 -19.16
N ASP A 119 9.14 9.32 -18.93
CA ASP A 119 10.11 8.26 -19.19
C ASP A 119 10.17 7.25 -18.03
N VAL A 120 9.39 6.19 -18.10
CA VAL A 120 9.42 5.08 -17.15
C VAL A 120 10.50 4.09 -17.55
N GLN A 121 11.58 4.01 -16.75
CA GLN A 121 12.70 3.08 -16.96
C GLN A 121 12.72 2.03 -15.85
N LEU A 122 12.87 0.75 -16.23
CA LEU A 122 12.98 -0.36 -15.29
C LEU A 122 14.44 -0.55 -14.83
N SER A 123 14.61 -0.99 -13.58
CA SER A 123 15.85 -1.60 -13.07
C SER A 123 15.83 -3.11 -13.30
N ASN A 124 17.02 -3.74 -13.24
CA ASN A 124 17.15 -5.20 -13.27
C ASN A 124 17.19 -5.82 -11.85
N ALA A 125 17.02 -5.02 -10.80
CA ALA A 125 16.97 -5.53 -9.43
C ALA A 125 15.88 -6.57 -9.27
N SER A 126 16.26 -7.75 -8.75
CA SER A 126 15.30 -8.81 -8.47
C SER A 126 14.58 -8.59 -7.13
N ILE A 127 13.38 -9.17 -6.98
CA ILE A 127 12.67 -9.14 -5.69
C ILE A 127 13.54 -9.78 -4.59
N GLN A 128 14.29 -10.84 -4.90
CA GLN A 128 15.18 -11.50 -3.96
C GLN A 128 16.31 -10.59 -3.48
N GLU A 129 16.94 -9.83 -4.38
CA GLU A 129 17.97 -8.85 -4.03
C GLU A 129 17.41 -7.77 -3.10
N THR A 130 16.30 -7.15 -3.51
CA THR A 130 15.61 -6.13 -2.72
C THR A 130 15.23 -6.68 -1.34
N TRP A 131 14.65 -7.89 -1.28
CA TRP A 131 14.22 -8.48 -0.02
C TRP A 131 15.38 -8.78 0.92
N THR A 132 16.51 -9.28 0.39
CA THR A 132 17.73 -9.50 1.18
C THR A 132 18.24 -8.20 1.80
N ALA A 133 18.17 -7.09 1.06
CA ALA A 133 18.52 -5.78 1.60
C ALA A 133 17.52 -5.28 2.65
N MET A 134 16.22 -5.57 2.49
CA MET A 134 15.19 -5.30 3.50
C MET A 134 15.43 -6.07 4.79
N GLU A 135 15.80 -7.35 4.72
CA GLU A 135 16.17 -8.17 5.89
C GLU A 135 17.36 -7.57 6.66
N ASN A 136 18.32 -7.00 5.95
CA ASN A 136 19.45 -6.30 6.58
C ASN A 136 19.03 -5.06 7.38
N LEU A 137 17.94 -4.37 7.00
CA LEU A 137 17.39 -3.28 7.80
C LEU A 137 16.91 -3.76 9.17
N VAL A 138 16.32 -4.95 9.24
CA VAL A 138 15.89 -5.57 10.50
C VAL A 138 17.12 -5.93 11.34
N HIS A 139 18.11 -6.58 10.76
CA HIS A 139 19.34 -6.94 11.47
C HIS A 139 20.10 -5.73 12.02
N LYS A 140 20.01 -4.58 11.34
CA LYS A 140 20.62 -3.31 11.77
C LYS A 140 19.74 -2.48 12.69
N GLY A 141 18.50 -2.89 12.94
CA GLY A 141 17.57 -2.21 13.82
C GLY A 141 16.90 -0.97 13.21
N TYR A 142 17.01 -0.73 11.89
CA TYR A 142 16.33 0.38 11.22
C TYR A 142 14.84 0.11 10.99
N ALA A 143 14.43 -1.15 10.96
CA ALA A 143 13.04 -1.57 10.95
C ALA A 143 12.82 -2.73 11.93
N LYS A 144 11.72 -2.73 12.69
CA LYS A 144 11.35 -3.87 13.54
C LYS A 144 10.75 -5.01 12.73
N SER A 145 9.99 -4.68 11.70
CA SER A 145 9.35 -5.62 10.79
C SER A 145 9.46 -5.12 9.36
N ILE A 146 9.39 -6.05 8.41
CA ILE A 146 9.37 -5.76 6.97
C ILE A 146 8.17 -6.40 6.31
N GLY A 147 7.70 -5.83 5.21
CA GLY A 147 6.51 -6.29 4.52
C GLY A 147 6.51 -5.95 3.04
N ILE A 148 5.41 -6.27 2.40
CA ILE A 148 5.20 -6.11 0.97
C ILE A 148 3.89 -5.39 0.69
N SER A 149 3.81 -4.73 -0.47
CA SER A 149 2.57 -4.10 -0.93
C SER A 149 2.39 -4.34 -2.43
N ASN A 150 1.14 -4.52 -2.85
CA ASN A 150 0.77 -4.75 -4.25
C ASN A 150 1.30 -6.05 -4.87
N PHE A 151 1.75 -6.99 -4.06
CA PHE A 151 2.18 -8.32 -4.51
C PHE A 151 0.97 -9.20 -4.82
N GLN A 152 1.05 -9.94 -5.93
CA GLN A 152 0.09 -10.99 -6.30
C GLN A 152 0.51 -12.34 -5.68
N GLY A 153 -0.41 -13.30 -5.62
CA GLY A 153 -0.17 -14.57 -4.96
C GLY A 153 1.08 -15.33 -5.44
N SER A 154 1.34 -15.35 -6.75
CA SER A 154 2.55 -15.98 -7.31
C SER A 154 3.84 -15.33 -6.84
N LEU A 155 3.88 -14.00 -6.73
CA LEU A 155 5.05 -13.27 -6.24
C LEU A 155 5.26 -13.48 -4.73
N ILE A 156 4.18 -13.62 -3.96
CA ILE A 156 4.25 -13.95 -2.53
C ILE A 156 4.85 -15.34 -2.36
N LEU A 157 4.35 -16.35 -3.09
CA LEU A 157 4.86 -17.70 -3.03
C LEU A 157 6.33 -17.81 -3.47
N ASP A 158 6.73 -17.05 -4.47
CA ASP A 158 8.14 -16.99 -4.89
C ASP A 158 9.02 -16.36 -3.80
N LEU A 159 8.62 -15.21 -3.24
CA LEU A 159 9.32 -14.53 -2.16
C LEU A 159 9.51 -15.46 -0.94
N LEU A 160 8.49 -16.19 -0.55
CA LEU A 160 8.53 -17.09 0.60
C LEU A 160 9.53 -18.24 0.46
N ARG A 161 9.98 -18.56 -0.76
CA ARG A 161 10.98 -19.63 -1.00
C ARG A 161 12.38 -19.26 -0.54
N TYR A 162 12.72 -17.97 -0.52
CA TYR A 162 14.06 -17.48 -0.18
C TYR A 162 14.10 -16.53 1.02
N ALA A 163 12.96 -16.00 1.45
CA ALA A 163 12.87 -15.08 2.59
C ALA A 163 13.33 -15.78 3.89
N LYS A 164 14.34 -15.21 4.54
CA LYS A 164 14.79 -15.63 5.88
C LYS A 164 13.94 -14.97 6.97
N ILE A 165 13.56 -13.70 6.74
CA ILE A 165 12.56 -12.97 7.53
C ILE A 165 11.32 -12.91 6.66
N ARG A 166 10.22 -13.51 7.12
CA ARG A 166 8.95 -13.53 6.39
C ARG A 166 8.32 -12.12 6.38
N PRO A 167 7.58 -11.75 5.32
CA PRO A 167 6.84 -10.50 5.33
C PRO A 167 5.78 -10.52 6.45
N ALA A 168 5.79 -9.49 7.30
CA ALA A 168 4.81 -9.35 8.39
C ALA A 168 3.44 -8.92 7.86
N THR A 169 3.42 -8.15 6.76
CA THR A 169 2.18 -7.63 6.17
C THR A 169 2.21 -7.64 4.65
N LEU A 170 1.00 -7.75 4.09
CA LEU A 170 0.67 -7.47 2.70
C LEU A 170 -0.28 -6.26 2.66
N GLN A 171 0.19 -5.12 2.14
CA GLN A 171 -0.68 -3.96 1.93
C GLN A 171 -1.21 -3.95 0.49
N ILE A 172 -2.55 -3.89 0.33
CA ILE A 172 -3.22 -3.98 -0.98
C ILE A 172 -4.37 -2.99 -1.11
N GLU A 173 -4.70 -2.62 -2.37
CA GLU A 173 -5.98 -2.01 -2.68
C GLU A 173 -7.10 -2.98 -2.33
N HIS A 174 -7.99 -2.55 -1.42
CA HIS A 174 -9.09 -3.41 -0.98
C HIS A 174 -10.31 -2.57 -0.60
N HIS A 175 -11.41 -2.82 -1.28
CA HIS A 175 -12.72 -2.17 -1.08
C HIS A 175 -13.82 -3.07 -1.67
N PRO A 176 -15.11 -2.78 -1.46
CA PRO A 176 -16.20 -3.65 -1.93
C PRO A 176 -16.19 -3.98 -3.42
N TYR A 177 -15.65 -3.11 -4.29
CA TYR A 177 -15.50 -3.43 -5.72
C TYR A 177 -14.24 -4.24 -6.05
N LEU A 178 -13.36 -4.50 -5.06
CA LEU A 178 -12.13 -5.31 -5.19
C LEU A 178 -11.88 -6.10 -3.91
N VAL A 179 -12.59 -7.19 -3.72
CA VAL A 179 -12.58 -7.99 -2.48
C VAL A 179 -11.38 -8.94 -2.38
N GLN A 180 -10.87 -9.44 -3.49
CA GLN A 180 -9.67 -10.29 -3.60
C GLN A 180 -9.67 -11.52 -2.66
N PRO A 181 -10.73 -12.33 -2.58
CA PRO A 181 -10.87 -13.37 -1.53
C PRO A 181 -9.78 -14.43 -1.58
N THR A 182 -9.31 -14.82 -2.76
CA THR A 182 -8.23 -15.82 -2.92
C THR A 182 -6.89 -15.29 -2.38
N LEU A 183 -6.57 -14.02 -2.62
CA LEU A 183 -5.35 -13.39 -2.12
C LEU A 183 -5.38 -13.24 -0.60
N LEU A 184 -6.53 -12.85 -0.03
CA LEU A 184 -6.72 -12.76 1.42
C LEU A 184 -6.54 -14.12 2.08
N LYS A 185 -7.14 -15.18 1.51
CA LYS A 185 -7.00 -16.55 2.03
C LYS A 185 -5.54 -17.02 1.98
N LEU A 186 -4.80 -16.70 0.92
CA LEU A 186 -3.37 -17.01 0.83
C LEU A 186 -2.61 -16.28 1.93
N ALA A 187 -2.80 -14.98 2.10
CA ALA A 187 -2.13 -14.19 3.14
C ALA A 187 -2.41 -14.77 4.53
N GLU A 188 -3.67 -15.09 4.83
CA GLU A 188 -4.08 -15.73 6.09
C GLU A 188 -3.38 -17.08 6.30
N SER A 189 -3.38 -17.95 5.28
CA SER A 189 -2.74 -19.30 5.38
C SER A 189 -1.23 -19.21 5.60
N GLU A 190 -0.59 -18.13 5.14
CA GLU A 190 0.84 -17.86 5.30
C GLU A 190 1.15 -17.03 6.56
N GLY A 191 0.15 -16.65 7.36
CA GLY A 191 0.33 -15.84 8.56
C GLY A 191 0.77 -14.41 8.28
N ILE A 192 0.42 -13.87 7.10
CA ILE A 192 0.73 -12.51 6.67
C ILE A 192 -0.49 -11.63 6.95
N ALA A 193 -0.33 -10.61 7.81
CA ALA A 193 -1.39 -9.65 8.10
C ALA A 193 -1.70 -8.81 6.84
N VAL A 194 -2.98 -8.44 6.65
CA VAL A 194 -3.38 -7.65 5.49
C VAL A 194 -3.78 -6.24 5.90
N THR A 195 -3.21 -5.24 5.20
CA THR A 195 -3.58 -3.84 5.32
C THR A 195 -4.30 -3.39 4.04
N ALA A 196 -5.52 -2.88 4.19
CA ALA A 196 -6.34 -2.39 3.11
C ALA A 196 -6.10 -0.88 2.90
N TYR A 197 -5.61 -0.49 1.72
CA TYR A 197 -5.61 0.91 1.31
C TYR A 197 -6.75 1.19 0.33
N SER A 198 -7.08 2.47 0.15
CA SER A 198 -8.20 2.94 -0.69
C SER A 198 -9.53 2.28 -0.34
N SER A 199 -9.82 2.12 0.95
CA SER A 199 -11.00 1.41 1.47
C SER A 199 -12.34 1.99 1.01
N PHE A 200 -12.34 3.21 0.46
CA PHE A 200 -13.54 3.90 -0.07
C PHE A 200 -13.75 3.68 -1.57
N GLY A 201 -12.92 2.85 -2.21
CA GLY A 201 -13.01 2.56 -3.64
C GLY A 201 -12.85 3.81 -4.51
N PRO A 202 -13.81 4.11 -5.45
CA PRO A 202 -13.70 5.25 -6.37
C PRO A 202 -13.40 6.56 -5.65
N GLN A 203 -14.02 6.80 -4.49
CA GLN A 203 -13.84 8.02 -3.71
C GLN A 203 -12.39 8.32 -3.36
N SER A 204 -11.58 7.28 -3.17
CA SER A 204 -10.14 7.41 -2.85
C SER A 204 -9.31 7.96 -4.03
N PHE A 205 -9.85 7.98 -5.24
CA PHE A 205 -9.13 8.34 -6.47
C PHE A 205 -9.71 9.57 -7.18
N ILE A 206 -10.79 10.16 -6.66
CA ILE A 206 -11.41 11.38 -7.25
C ILE A 206 -10.44 12.56 -7.22
N GLU A 207 -9.73 12.75 -6.12
CA GLU A 207 -8.75 13.84 -5.96
C GLU A 207 -7.56 13.70 -6.93
N LEU A 208 -7.33 12.50 -7.47
CA LEU A 208 -6.29 12.21 -8.47
C LEU A 208 -6.76 12.46 -9.91
N ASP A 209 -7.98 12.96 -10.08
CA ASP A 209 -8.58 13.24 -11.39
C ASP A 209 -8.70 12.04 -12.33
N TRP A 210 -8.75 10.81 -11.77
CA TRP A 210 -8.83 9.60 -12.58
C TRP A 210 -10.21 9.39 -13.17
N GLN A 211 -10.30 9.37 -14.50
CA GLN A 211 -11.56 9.21 -15.23
C GLN A 211 -12.30 7.92 -14.82
N LYS A 212 -11.59 6.82 -14.69
CA LYS A 212 -12.15 5.52 -14.24
C LYS A 212 -12.86 5.62 -12.88
N ALA A 213 -12.33 6.44 -11.96
CA ALA A 213 -12.96 6.64 -10.66
C ALA A 213 -14.21 7.52 -10.78
N LYS A 214 -14.17 8.55 -11.62
CA LYS A 214 -15.33 9.42 -11.87
C LYS A 214 -16.49 8.69 -12.54
N ASP A 215 -16.19 7.74 -13.43
CA ASP A 215 -17.18 6.95 -14.16
C ASP A 215 -17.74 5.76 -13.34
N THR A 216 -17.18 5.52 -12.14
CA THR A 216 -17.61 4.41 -11.27
C THR A 216 -18.57 4.92 -10.20
N PRO A 217 -19.72 4.24 -9.97
CA PRO A 217 -20.65 4.61 -8.90
C PRO A 217 -19.98 4.68 -7.54
N MET A 218 -20.24 5.76 -6.79
CA MET A 218 -19.62 5.96 -5.47
C MET A 218 -20.15 4.97 -4.44
N LEU A 219 -19.25 4.35 -3.69
CA LEU A 219 -19.63 3.43 -2.61
C LEU A 219 -20.35 4.15 -1.47
N PHE A 220 -20.07 5.43 -1.24
CA PHE A 220 -20.76 6.22 -0.22
C PHE A 220 -22.25 6.42 -0.49
N GLU A 221 -22.68 6.29 -1.75
CA GLU A 221 -24.06 6.45 -2.19
C GLU A 221 -24.71 5.10 -2.48
N HIS A 222 -23.97 3.99 -2.39
CA HIS A 222 -24.49 2.68 -2.72
C HIS A 222 -25.59 2.24 -1.72
N PRO A 223 -26.78 1.79 -2.20
CA PRO A 223 -27.92 1.48 -1.32
C PRO A 223 -27.59 0.48 -0.20
N ALA A 224 -26.80 -0.56 -0.46
CA ALA A 224 -26.37 -1.51 0.56
C ALA A 224 -25.54 -0.85 1.67
N VAL A 225 -24.68 0.10 1.34
CA VAL A 225 -23.83 0.82 2.32
C VAL A 225 -24.67 1.83 3.11
N THR A 226 -25.50 2.63 2.42
CA THR A 226 -26.31 3.68 3.06
C THR A 226 -27.39 3.11 3.97
N ALA A 227 -27.99 1.96 3.62
CA ALA A 227 -28.97 1.28 4.48
C ALA A 227 -28.34 0.83 5.81
N ILE A 228 -27.15 0.23 5.76
CA ILE A 228 -26.41 -0.20 6.95
C ILE A 228 -25.96 1.03 7.77
N ALA A 229 -25.45 2.07 7.12
CA ALA A 229 -25.08 3.32 7.77
C ALA A 229 -26.26 3.92 8.58
N LYS A 230 -27.45 3.96 7.98
CA LYS A 230 -28.68 4.41 8.65
C LYS A 230 -29.06 3.52 9.84
N LYS A 231 -28.97 2.18 9.68
CA LYS A 231 -29.32 1.21 10.74
C LYS A 231 -28.48 1.43 12.00
N TYR A 232 -27.18 1.66 11.84
CA TYR A 232 -26.23 1.82 12.95
C TYR A 232 -25.98 3.28 13.38
N ASN A 233 -26.64 4.25 12.74
CA ASN A 233 -26.39 5.68 12.93
C ASN A 233 -24.88 6.02 12.77
N LYS A 234 -24.26 5.45 11.75
CA LYS A 234 -22.85 5.67 11.37
C LYS A 234 -22.78 6.25 9.95
N THR A 235 -21.63 6.78 9.57
CA THR A 235 -21.40 7.26 8.21
C THR A 235 -21.14 6.10 7.24
N PRO A 236 -21.37 6.27 5.93
CA PRO A 236 -20.96 5.28 4.91
C PRO A 236 -19.46 4.95 4.98
N ALA A 237 -18.61 5.92 5.29
CA ALA A 237 -17.17 5.71 5.48
C ALA A 237 -16.90 4.74 6.63
N GLN A 238 -17.54 4.94 7.79
CA GLN A 238 -17.40 4.03 8.93
C GLN A 238 -17.88 2.62 8.60
N VAL A 239 -18.97 2.45 7.84
CA VAL A 239 -19.45 1.14 7.40
C VAL A 239 -18.41 0.44 6.52
N LEU A 240 -17.81 1.14 5.55
CA LEU A 240 -16.79 0.56 4.66
C LEU A 240 -15.52 0.16 5.43
N LEU A 241 -15.07 1.00 6.36
CA LEU A 241 -13.92 0.67 7.22
C LEU A 241 -14.25 -0.50 8.14
N ARG A 242 -15.45 -0.53 8.75
CA ARG A 242 -15.87 -1.63 9.59
C ARG A 242 -16.02 -2.95 8.86
N TRP A 243 -16.51 -2.92 7.62
CA TRP A 243 -16.56 -4.09 6.75
C TRP A 243 -15.17 -4.73 6.56
N ALA A 244 -14.14 -3.92 6.40
CA ALA A 244 -12.77 -4.43 6.30
C ALA A 244 -12.24 -4.90 7.65
N THR A 245 -12.35 -4.08 8.72
CA THR A 245 -11.80 -4.41 10.04
C THR A 245 -12.49 -5.62 10.67
N GLN A 246 -13.80 -5.79 10.49
CA GLN A 246 -14.53 -6.94 11.02
C GLN A 246 -14.18 -8.25 10.30
N ARG A 247 -13.60 -8.16 9.11
CA ARG A 247 -13.02 -9.28 8.35
C ARG A 247 -11.54 -9.54 8.66
N GLY A 248 -10.98 -8.88 9.70
CA GLY A 248 -9.60 -9.07 10.16
C GLY A 248 -8.54 -8.28 9.39
N LEU A 249 -8.93 -7.25 8.61
CA LEU A 249 -7.99 -6.42 7.89
C LEU A 249 -7.72 -5.12 8.64
N ALA A 250 -6.47 -4.65 8.64
CA ALA A 250 -6.15 -3.29 9.03
C ALA A 250 -6.55 -2.30 7.92
N VAL A 251 -6.91 -1.07 8.29
CA VAL A 251 -7.29 0.00 7.36
C VAL A 251 -6.46 1.25 7.62
N ILE A 252 -6.19 2.04 6.58
CA ILE A 252 -5.37 3.26 6.65
C ILE A 252 -6.07 4.43 5.95
N PRO A 253 -7.25 4.86 6.46
CA PRO A 253 -8.00 5.94 5.84
C PRO A 253 -7.29 7.29 6.05
N LYS A 254 -7.01 8.01 4.95
CA LYS A 254 -6.46 9.38 4.98
C LYS A 254 -7.60 10.39 5.18
N SER A 255 -7.41 11.35 6.06
CA SER A 255 -8.29 12.52 6.17
C SER A 255 -7.53 13.73 6.70
N ASN A 256 -7.87 14.93 6.19
CA ASN A 256 -7.42 16.23 6.72
C ASN A 256 -8.51 16.88 7.59
N ASN A 257 -9.63 16.21 7.82
CA ASN A 257 -10.74 16.71 8.62
C ASN A 257 -10.73 16.02 9.98
N GLN A 258 -10.63 16.80 11.06
CA GLN A 258 -10.53 16.30 12.44
C GLN A 258 -11.72 15.43 12.85
N GLU A 259 -12.94 15.82 12.47
CA GLU A 259 -14.13 15.03 12.79
C GLU A 259 -14.12 13.67 12.09
N ARG A 260 -13.70 13.63 10.81
CA ARG A 260 -13.56 12.37 10.08
C ARG A 260 -12.43 11.50 10.64
N LEU A 261 -11.32 12.10 11.13
CA LEU A 261 -10.27 11.34 11.81
C LEU A 261 -10.81 10.65 13.06
N LYS A 262 -11.59 11.38 13.88
CA LYS A 262 -12.26 10.81 15.06
C LYS A 262 -13.24 9.69 14.66
N GLN A 263 -14.11 9.93 13.69
CA GLN A 263 -15.04 8.92 13.18
C GLN A 263 -14.32 7.66 12.66
N ASN A 264 -13.16 7.81 12.02
CA ASN A 264 -12.37 6.67 11.55
C ASN A 264 -11.81 5.83 12.71
N LEU A 265 -11.54 6.43 13.90
CA LEU A 265 -11.13 5.69 15.11
C LEU A 265 -12.30 4.90 15.72
N GLU A 266 -13.52 5.42 15.62
CA GLU A 266 -14.74 4.83 16.21
C GLU A 266 -15.30 3.63 15.40
N VAL A 267 -14.59 3.17 14.36
CA VAL A 267 -15.12 2.10 13.47
C VAL A 267 -15.25 0.74 14.15
N THR A 268 -14.58 0.53 15.29
CA THR A 268 -14.67 -0.71 16.06
C THR A 268 -15.82 -0.72 17.08
N GLU A 269 -16.51 0.40 17.29
CA GLU A 269 -17.56 0.55 18.30
C GLU A 269 -18.90 -0.11 17.94
N PHE A 270 -19.07 -0.55 16.70
CA PHE A 270 -20.29 -1.24 16.26
C PHE A 270 -19.96 -2.53 15.53
N HIS A 271 -20.93 -3.43 15.45
CA HIS A 271 -20.78 -4.74 14.84
C HIS A 271 -21.89 -4.97 13.82
N MET A 272 -21.51 -5.25 12.57
CA MET A 272 -22.41 -5.66 11.51
C MET A 272 -22.65 -7.16 11.57
N ASP A 273 -23.86 -7.61 11.24
CA ASP A 273 -24.12 -9.03 11.12
C ASP A 273 -23.51 -9.62 9.84
N GLN A 274 -23.41 -10.96 9.76
CA GLN A 274 -22.75 -11.62 8.65
C GLN A 274 -23.45 -11.35 7.31
N ALA A 275 -24.78 -11.26 7.31
CA ALA A 275 -25.54 -10.97 6.08
C ALA A 275 -25.24 -9.58 5.53
N GLU A 276 -24.97 -8.60 6.40
CA GLU A 276 -24.56 -7.25 6.02
C GLU A 276 -23.13 -7.25 5.44
N ILE A 277 -22.20 -7.96 6.08
CA ILE A 277 -20.85 -8.17 5.55
C ILE A 277 -20.89 -8.82 4.17
N ASP A 278 -21.71 -9.85 4.00
CA ASP A 278 -21.88 -10.58 2.74
C ASP A 278 -22.50 -9.69 1.66
N SER A 279 -23.49 -8.87 2.02
CA SER A 279 -24.14 -7.94 1.09
C SER A 279 -23.18 -6.89 0.52
N ILE A 280 -22.24 -6.40 1.34
CA ILE A 280 -21.19 -5.49 0.89
C ILE A 280 -20.15 -6.26 0.05
N SER A 281 -19.78 -7.47 0.47
CA SER A 281 -18.81 -8.31 -0.25
C SER A 281 -19.33 -8.75 -1.64
N ALA A 282 -20.63 -8.89 -1.80
CA ALA A 282 -21.29 -9.20 -3.07
C ALA A 282 -21.18 -8.08 -4.12
N LEU A 283 -20.70 -6.90 -3.75
CA LEU A 283 -20.44 -5.79 -4.68
C LEU A 283 -19.15 -5.99 -5.48
N ASP A 284 -18.40 -7.07 -5.26
CA ASP A 284 -17.14 -7.36 -5.94
C ASP A 284 -17.30 -7.36 -7.47
N ARG A 285 -16.43 -6.60 -8.12
CA ARG A 285 -16.37 -6.49 -9.58
C ARG A 285 -14.98 -6.83 -10.12
N GLY A 286 -14.03 -7.20 -9.25
CA GLY A 286 -12.62 -7.30 -9.60
C GLY A 286 -12.02 -5.98 -10.07
N LEU A 287 -12.61 -4.84 -9.67
CA LEU A 287 -12.28 -3.51 -10.18
C LEU A 287 -11.12 -2.90 -9.40
N ARG A 288 -9.93 -2.96 -9.95
CA ARG A 288 -8.72 -2.32 -9.44
C ARG A 288 -8.54 -0.93 -10.05
N PHE A 289 -8.30 0.08 -9.21
CA PHE A 289 -7.92 1.42 -9.66
C PHE A 289 -6.40 1.55 -9.75
N ASN A 290 -5.68 1.23 -8.68
CA ASN A 290 -4.22 1.38 -8.64
C ASN A 290 -3.51 0.16 -9.26
N ASN A 291 -3.32 0.21 -10.57
CA ASN A 291 -2.65 -0.86 -11.31
C ASN A 291 -1.34 -0.32 -11.91
N PRO A 292 -0.16 -0.84 -11.50
CA PRO A 292 1.11 -0.38 -12.03
C PRO A 292 1.28 -0.65 -13.54
N THR A 293 0.47 -1.52 -14.15
CA THR A 293 0.50 -1.75 -15.60
C THR A 293 -0.20 -0.65 -16.40
N ASP A 294 -0.99 0.20 -15.75
CA ASP A 294 -1.61 1.36 -16.39
C ASP A 294 -0.61 2.52 -16.57
N VAL A 295 0.53 2.46 -15.90
CA VAL A 295 1.67 3.34 -16.18
C VAL A 295 2.27 2.93 -17.53
N ARG A 296 2.43 3.88 -18.46
CA ARG A 296 3.03 3.62 -19.78
C ARG A 296 4.49 3.17 -19.63
N ILE A 297 4.71 1.87 -19.52
CA ILE A 297 6.02 1.27 -19.72
C ILE A 297 6.23 1.24 -21.25
N PRO A 298 7.24 1.94 -21.80
CA PRO A 298 7.52 1.92 -23.23
C PRO A 298 7.62 0.48 -23.71
N SER A 299 6.90 0.14 -24.81
CA SER A 299 6.97 -1.22 -25.36
C SER A 299 8.43 -1.56 -25.71
N PRO A 300 8.82 -2.84 -25.67
CA PRO A 300 10.18 -3.26 -26.06
C PRO A 300 10.61 -2.78 -27.44
N HIS A 301 9.65 -2.52 -28.35
CA HIS A 301 9.88 -2.00 -29.69
C HIS A 301 10.18 -0.48 -29.73
N GLN A 302 9.93 0.25 -28.66
CA GLN A 302 10.27 1.68 -28.52
C GLN A 302 11.60 1.89 -27.78
N ARG A 303 12.20 0.83 -27.24
CA ARG A 303 13.53 0.88 -26.62
C ARG A 303 14.58 0.87 -27.71
N SER A 304 14.95 2.09 -28.14
CA SER A 304 16.14 2.46 -28.94
C SER A 304 16.77 1.47 -29.91
N SER A 305 16.88 1.89 -31.10
CA SER A 305 17.75 1.62 -32.24
C SER A 305 19.27 1.39 -31.96
N SER A 306 19.67 0.84 -30.82
CA SER A 306 21.09 0.59 -30.51
C SER A 306 21.46 -0.85 -30.15
N LEU A 307 20.54 -1.81 -30.31
CA LEU A 307 20.88 -3.23 -30.27
C LEU A 307 20.53 -3.84 -31.63
N THR A 308 21.56 -4.25 -32.35
CA THR A 308 21.49 -4.99 -33.62
C THR A 308 20.48 -6.15 -33.53
N GLN A 309 19.47 -6.10 -34.39
CA GLN A 309 18.45 -7.13 -34.55
C GLN A 309 19.11 -8.46 -34.95
N SER A 310 19.09 -9.44 -34.05
CA SER A 310 19.13 -10.83 -34.45
C SER A 310 17.67 -11.27 -34.70
N THR A 311 17.27 -11.28 -35.94
CA THR A 311 15.96 -11.76 -36.39
C THR A 311 15.90 -13.27 -36.27
N VAL A 312 15.24 -13.78 -35.25
CA VAL A 312 14.71 -15.16 -35.25
C VAL A 312 13.19 -15.04 -35.37
N PRO A 313 12.56 -15.51 -36.43
CA PRO A 313 11.12 -15.49 -36.60
C PRO A 313 10.50 -16.59 -35.74
N TRP A 314 9.86 -16.22 -34.62
CA TRP A 314 8.99 -17.12 -33.85
C TRP A 314 7.63 -17.22 -34.54
N ASN A 315 7.40 -18.38 -35.17
CA ASN A 315 6.12 -18.70 -35.78
C ASN A 315 5.22 -19.37 -34.75
N PHE A 316 4.29 -18.63 -34.12
CA PHE A 316 3.37 -19.08 -33.07
C PHE A 316 2.17 -19.89 -33.57
N ALA A 317 2.21 -20.45 -34.79
CA ALA A 317 1.07 -21.09 -35.42
C ALA A 317 0.97 -22.61 -35.24
N HIS A 318 1.76 -23.28 -34.40
CA HIS A 318 1.70 -24.77 -34.30
C HIS A 318 1.89 -25.31 -32.87
N LEU A 319 1.05 -24.92 -31.91
CA LEU A 319 0.99 -25.64 -30.63
C LEU A 319 -0.38 -25.52 -29.93
N CYS A 320 -1.46 -25.68 -30.63
CA CYS A 320 -2.80 -25.90 -30.04
C CYS A 320 -3.57 -26.97 -30.81
N LEU A 321 -3.02 -28.22 -30.87
CA LEU A 321 -3.79 -29.44 -31.15
C LEU A 321 -3.01 -30.60 -30.56
N ASN A 322 -3.60 -31.24 -29.55
CA ASN A 322 -3.23 -32.46 -28.80
C ASN A 322 -2.67 -32.24 -27.39
N MET A 323 -3.60 -32.00 -26.43
CA MET A 323 -3.83 -32.80 -25.22
C MET A 323 -5.19 -32.43 -24.65
#